data_e234d03f463188427800b796618afd81
#
_entry.id   e234d03f463188427800b796618afd81
#
_cell.length_a   1.000
_cell.length_b   1.000
_cell.length_c   1.000
_cell.angle_alpha   90.00
_cell.angle_beta   90.00
_cell.angle_gamma   90.00
#
_symmetry.space_group_name_H-M   'P 1'
#
loop_
_entity.id
_entity.type
_entity.pdbx_description
1 polymer ?
#
loop_
_entity_poly.entity_id
_entity_poly.type
_entity_poly.pdbx_seq_one_letter_code
_entity_poly.pdbx_strand_id
1 'polypeptide(L)'
;MKYRKPLLFIALGLFGVYTIEFGVVGILPVIIERFHITTAQAGFLVSSFALIIALFGPFMVLLMSRFNRKRIMTMSLFVFAVTSLLSAYTSNFYLLVILRIIPALFHPVYFSLAFVAATALYPPEKATQASAKAFLGTSMGMVLGIPITAYIANQFSYEASFWFTAVANGIAGIGILFMLPDTPQAEMFSYRKQLGILRKIPLWLNIGAATFIFAAMFSVYSYSAEYLGQNTGMSRDVISFLLIIFGIGGMLGNLLAGKLMGLHKVRTALFHPVVLGGTYLLLYGISSSFIPTLFIIIVWGAVHTSGLIVAQIWVIDEAKEAPAFANSLYISFINLGVSLGSLAGGWFIARAGIQGTLWSGLFFAMLALVCIGSKVIYPRIFRKYKNLEVQN
;
A
#
# COMPACT_ATOMS: atom_id res chain seq x y z
N MET A 1 -12.67 21.44 20.61
CA MET A 1 -12.15 22.09 19.36
C MET A 1 -10.63 22.14 19.25
N LYS A 2 -9.88 22.22 20.37
CA LYS A 2 -8.40 22.39 20.43
C LYS A 2 -7.59 21.35 19.65
N TYR A 3 -8.05 20.08 19.55
CA TYR A 3 -7.29 18.96 18.93
C TYR A 3 -7.71 18.62 17.49
N ARG A 4 -8.72 19.29 16.91
CA ARG A 4 -9.17 19.02 15.54
C ARG A 4 -8.15 19.45 14.49
N LYS A 5 -7.50 20.60 14.69
CA LYS A 5 -6.52 21.14 13.74
C LYS A 5 -5.26 20.26 13.60
N PRO A 6 -4.58 19.87 14.72
CA PRO A 6 -3.43 18.95 14.61
C PRO A 6 -3.77 17.64 13.92
N LEU A 7 -4.93 17.04 14.21
CA LEU A 7 -5.39 15.79 13.59
C LEU A 7 -5.62 15.93 12.10
N LEU A 8 -6.13 17.08 11.63
CA LEU A 8 -6.31 17.37 10.21
C LEU A 8 -4.96 17.36 9.48
N PHE A 9 -3.92 18.00 10.04
CA PHE A 9 -2.60 18.04 9.44
C PHE A 9 -1.90 16.67 9.48
N ILE A 10 -2.14 15.85 10.51
CA ILE A 10 -1.67 14.47 10.55
C ILE A 10 -2.33 13.67 9.40
N ALA A 11 -3.64 13.80 9.22
CA ALA A 11 -4.36 13.11 8.14
C ALA A 11 -3.94 13.63 6.75
N LEU A 12 -3.73 14.94 6.59
CA LEU A 12 -3.22 15.53 5.35
C LEU A 12 -1.80 15.03 5.02
N GLY A 13 -0.94 14.88 6.02
CA GLY A 13 0.38 14.29 5.83
C GLY A 13 0.31 12.81 5.41
N LEU A 14 -0.57 12.01 6.02
CA LEU A 14 -0.82 10.64 5.57
C LEU A 14 -1.34 10.61 4.13
N PHE A 15 -2.28 11.48 3.78
CA PHE A 15 -2.74 11.63 2.41
C PHE A 15 -1.58 11.95 1.45
N GLY A 16 -0.74 12.93 1.77
CA GLY A 16 0.39 13.34 0.93
C GLY A 16 1.43 12.24 0.76
N VAL A 17 1.78 11.54 1.84
CA VAL A 17 2.75 10.44 1.85
C VAL A 17 2.27 9.28 0.96
N TYR A 18 1.01 8.85 1.11
CA TYR A 18 0.43 7.78 0.29
C TYR A 18 0.19 8.21 -1.16
N THR A 19 -0.11 9.49 -1.39
CA THR A 19 -0.19 10.04 -2.76
C THR A 19 1.16 9.98 -3.46
N ILE A 20 2.28 10.23 -2.77
CA ILE A 20 3.62 10.08 -3.35
C ILE A 20 3.93 8.61 -3.63
N GLU A 21 3.60 7.71 -2.71
CA GLU A 21 3.83 6.27 -2.88
C GLU A 21 3.13 5.73 -4.13
N PHE A 22 1.82 5.94 -4.22
CA PHE A 22 0.98 5.31 -5.24
C PHE A 22 0.68 6.21 -6.45
N GLY A 23 0.69 7.53 -6.30
CA GLY A 23 0.35 8.47 -7.37
C GLY A 23 1.20 8.31 -8.62
N VAL A 24 2.45 7.87 -8.47
CA VAL A 24 3.34 7.58 -9.60
C VAL A 24 2.76 6.56 -10.58
N VAL A 25 1.94 5.62 -10.09
CA VAL A 25 1.27 4.60 -10.94
C VAL A 25 0.37 5.28 -11.99
N GLY A 26 -0.34 6.35 -11.59
CA GLY A 26 -1.22 7.08 -12.50
C GLY A 26 -0.51 7.89 -13.56
N ILE A 27 0.77 8.25 -13.34
CA ILE A 27 1.56 9.05 -14.27
C ILE A 27 2.66 8.26 -14.98
N LEU A 28 2.71 6.92 -14.82
CA LEU A 28 3.70 6.08 -15.50
C LEU A 28 3.76 6.32 -17.02
N PRO A 29 2.65 6.41 -17.77
CA PRO A 29 2.70 6.69 -19.20
C PRO A 29 3.42 7.99 -19.54
N VAL A 30 3.19 9.05 -18.73
CA VAL A 30 3.85 10.34 -18.89
C VAL A 30 5.36 10.25 -18.60
N ILE A 31 5.75 9.46 -17.58
CA ILE A 31 7.15 9.20 -17.22
C ILE A 31 7.85 8.43 -18.33
N ILE A 32 7.22 7.39 -18.89
CA ILE A 32 7.76 6.57 -19.98
C ILE A 32 8.10 7.45 -21.20
N GLU A 33 7.17 8.33 -21.59
CA GLU A 33 7.38 9.26 -22.70
C GLU A 33 8.49 10.27 -22.40
N ARG A 34 8.46 10.89 -21.19
CA ARG A 34 9.41 11.96 -20.82
C ARG A 34 10.85 11.48 -20.75
N PHE A 35 11.07 10.28 -20.22
CA PHE A 35 12.42 9.74 -19.98
C PHE A 35 12.85 8.73 -21.06
N HIS A 36 12.01 8.48 -22.07
CA HIS A 36 12.26 7.50 -23.15
C HIS A 36 12.67 6.12 -22.62
N ILE A 37 11.96 5.62 -21.62
CA ILE A 37 12.20 4.34 -20.95
C ILE A 37 11.13 3.32 -21.27
N THR A 38 11.41 2.05 -20.98
CA THR A 38 10.42 0.98 -21.12
C THR A 38 9.43 0.95 -19.95
N THR A 39 8.24 0.38 -20.17
CA THR A 39 7.24 0.16 -19.10
C THR A 39 7.83 -0.68 -17.96
N ALA A 40 8.67 -1.67 -18.27
CA ALA A 40 9.36 -2.47 -17.27
C ALA A 40 10.31 -1.64 -16.40
N GLN A 41 11.07 -0.72 -17.01
CA GLN A 41 11.94 0.22 -16.28
C GLN A 41 11.13 1.16 -15.38
N ALA A 42 9.99 1.68 -15.87
CA ALA A 42 9.14 2.55 -15.08
C ALA A 42 8.61 1.86 -13.81
N GLY A 43 8.39 0.55 -13.83
CA GLY A 43 8.03 -0.25 -12.66
C GLY A 43 9.06 -0.18 -11.51
N PHE A 44 10.32 0.15 -11.79
CA PHE A 44 11.33 0.39 -10.76
C PHE A 44 10.97 1.54 -9.81
N LEU A 45 10.17 2.52 -10.25
CA LEU A 45 9.73 3.62 -9.39
C LEU A 45 8.79 3.14 -8.27
N VAL A 46 7.99 2.13 -8.53
CA VAL A 46 7.09 1.52 -7.54
C VAL A 46 7.85 0.50 -6.69
N SER A 47 8.57 -0.42 -7.35
CA SER A 47 9.24 -1.52 -6.67
C SER A 47 10.39 -1.05 -5.77
N SER A 48 11.20 -0.06 -6.18
CA SER A 48 12.29 0.47 -5.36
C SER A 48 11.78 1.16 -4.11
N PHE A 49 10.70 1.96 -4.23
CA PHE A 49 10.09 2.63 -3.09
C PHE A 49 9.59 1.61 -2.05
N ALA A 50 8.81 0.61 -2.50
CA ALA A 50 8.29 -0.42 -1.63
C ALA A 50 9.38 -1.32 -1.03
N LEU A 51 10.43 -1.64 -1.79
CA LEU A 51 11.56 -2.43 -1.31
C LEU A 51 12.32 -1.72 -0.19
N ILE A 52 12.54 -0.42 -0.31
CA ILE A 52 13.19 0.38 0.73
C ILE A 52 12.34 0.39 2.02
N ILE A 53 11.03 0.56 1.90
CA ILE A 53 10.12 0.45 3.06
C ILE A 53 10.22 -0.93 3.70
N ALA A 54 10.20 -1.99 2.90
CA ALA A 54 10.26 -3.36 3.40
C ALA A 54 11.54 -3.66 4.17
N LEU A 55 12.70 -3.28 3.62
CA LEU A 55 14.01 -3.59 4.18
C LEU A 55 14.39 -2.68 5.35
N PHE A 56 14.13 -1.38 5.20
CA PHE A 56 14.62 -0.37 6.14
C PHE A 56 13.56 0.16 7.09
N GLY A 57 12.26 -0.13 6.83
CA GLY A 57 11.13 0.41 7.60
C GLY A 57 11.27 0.22 9.10
N PRO A 58 11.35 -1.01 9.62
CA PRO A 58 11.47 -1.26 11.05
C PRO A 58 12.73 -0.61 11.66
N PHE A 59 13.82 -0.59 10.89
CA PHE A 59 15.10 -0.01 11.30
C PHE A 59 15.00 1.51 11.46
N MET A 60 14.42 2.18 10.47
CA MET A 60 14.23 3.62 10.47
C MET A 60 13.26 4.08 11.58
N VAL A 61 12.19 3.34 11.83
CA VAL A 61 11.27 3.62 12.95
C VAL A 61 12.00 3.54 14.28
N LEU A 62 12.83 2.52 14.49
CA LEU A 62 13.66 2.37 15.70
C LEU A 62 14.68 3.49 15.84
N LEU A 63 15.42 3.79 14.78
CA LEU A 63 16.44 4.83 14.78
C LEU A 63 15.83 6.19 15.12
N MET A 64 14.68 6.50 14.54
CA MET A 64 14.00 7.79 14.71
C MET A 64 13.17 7.88 16.00
N SER A 65 12.87 6.77 16.67
CA SER A 65 12.12 6.75 17.94
C SER A 65 12.84 7.46 19.10
N ARG A 66 14.15 7.68 18.98
CA ARG A 66 14.99 8.38 19.97
C ARG A 66 14.85 9.91 19.94
N PHE A 67 14.24 10.43 18.88
CA PHE A 67 14.13 11.86 18.66
C PHE A 67 12.71 12.38 19.00
N ASN A 68 12.58 13.69 19.12
CA ASN A 68 11.29 14.33 19.35
C ASN A 68 10.32 14.02 18.20
N ARG A 69 9.17 13.45 18.53
CA ARG A 69 8.15 12.99 17.59
C ARG A 69 7.71 14.07 16.60
N LYS A 70 7.40 15.26 17.12
CA LYS A 70 6.98 16.40 16.30
C LYS A 70 8.05 16.78 15.28
N ARG A 71 9.32 16.88 15.71
CA ARG A 71 10.44 17.23 14.82
C ARG A 71 10.61 16.20 13.71
N ILE A 72 10.57 14.90 14.05
CA ILE A 72 10.73 13.82 13.05
C ILE A 72 9.58 13.79 12.08
N MET A 73 8.32 13.93 12.52
CA MET A 73 7.15 14.01 11.64
C MET A 73 7.26 15.20 10.67
N THR A 74 7.62 16.38 11.19
CA THR A 74 7.81 17.58 10.38
C THR A 74 8.95 17.40 9.36
N MET A 75 10.10 16.88 9.80
CA MET A 75 11.25 16.60 8.94
C MET A 75 10.87 15.60 7.83
N SER A 76 10.18 14.52 8.17
CA SER A 76 9.73 13.53 7.19
C SER A 76 8.90 14.18 6.09
N LEU A 77 7.89 14.99 6.44
CA LEU A 77 7.04 15.66 5.46
C LEU A 77 7.80 16.67 4.59
N PHE A 78 8.77 17.40 5.14
CA PHE A 78 9.63 18.27 4.35
C PHE A 78 10.56 17.49 3.41
N VAL A 79 11.06 16.31 3.83
CA VAL A 79 11.79 15.41 2.93
C VAL A 79 10.89 15.01 1.76
N PHE A 80 9.64 14.60 2.00
CA PHE A 80 8.67 14.30 0.95
C PHE A 80 8.40 15.50 0.03
N ALA A 81 8.22 16.69 0.59
CA ALA A 81 7.98 17.91 -0.20
C ALA A 81 9.17 18.28 -1.09
N VAL A 82 10.38 18.29 -0.52
CA VAL A 82 11.61 18.67 -1.25
C VAL A 82 11.94 17.66 -2.34
N THR A 83 11.87 16.36 -2.03
CA THR A 83 12.15 15.33 -3.05
C THR A 83 11.12 15.34 -4.18
N SER A 84 9.85 15.68 -3.89
CA SER A 84 8.84 15.88 -4.92
C SER A 84 9.16 17.11 -5.81
N LEU A 85 9.54 18.23 -5.21
CA LEU A 85 9.96 19.41 -5.98
C LEU A 85 11.16 19.11 -6.89
N LEU A 86 12.17 18.42 -6.37
CA LEU A 86 13.34 18.04 -7.18
C LEU A 86 12.96 17.05 -8.29
N SER A 87 12.02 16.14 -8.02
CA SER A 87 11.51 15.19 -9.02
C SER A 87 10.79 15.89 -10.18
N ALA A 88 10.13 17.02 -9.93
CA ALA A 88 9.47 17.81 -10.97
C ALA A 88 10.45 18.29 -12.06
N TYR A 89 11.67 18.64 -11.66
CA TYR A 89 12.64 19.30 -12.57
C TYR A 89 13.74 18.37 -13.07
N THR A 90 13.80 17.10 -12.59
CA THR A 90 14.83 16.18 -13.09
C THR A 90 14.54 15.72 -14.51
N SER A 91 15.58 15.66 -15.34
CA SER A 91 15.59 15.05 -16.67
C SER A 91 16.27 13.68 -16.69
N ASN A 92 16.79 13.22 -15.56
CA ASN A 92 17.48 11.94 -15.43
C ASN A 92 16.62 10.94 -14.66
N PHE A 93 16.30 9.80 -15.31
CA PHE A 93 15.48 8.74 -14.71
C PHE A 93 16.09 8.14 -13.44
N TYR A 94 17.40 7.89 -13.42
CA TYR A 94 18.06 7.33 -12.24
C TYR A 94 18.04 8.30 -11.05
N LEU A 95 18.18 9.59 -11.33
CA LEU A 95 18.01 10.62 -10.30
C LEU A 95 16.56 10.63 -9.77
N LEU A 96 15.55 10.47 -10.63
CA LEU A 96 14.16 10.32 -10.21
C LEU A 96 13.97 9.11 -9.27
N VAL A 97 14.59 7.98 -9.58
CA VAL A 97 14.57 6.78 -8.71
C VAL A 97 15.20 7.10 -7.34
N ILE A 98 16.36 7.75 -7.31
CA ILE A 98 17.02 8.14 -6.05
C ILE A 98 16.14 9.09 -5.23
N LEU A 99 15.53 10.08 -5.87
CA LEU A 99 14.61 11.03 -5.24
C LEU A 99 13.34 10.35 -4.69
N ARG A 100 13.01 9.17 -5.14
CA ARG A 100 11.94 8.32 -4.56
C ARG A 100 12.43 7.44 -3.42
N ILE A 101 13.67 6.94 -3.47
CA ILE A 101 14.27 6.13 -2.40
C ILE A 101 14.40 6.93 -1.09
N ILE A 102 14.81 8.19 -1.17
CA ILE A 102 14.99 9.06 0.01
C ILE A 102 13.71 9.17 0.86
N PRO A 103 12.56 9.59 0.32
CA PRO A 103 11.32 9.66 1.10
C PRO A 103 10.81 8.28 1.55
N ALA A 104 11.09 7.20 0.81
CA ALA A 104 10.71 5.84 1.21
C ALA A 104 11.30 5.43 2.57
N LEU A 105 12.49 5.91 2.91
CA LEU A 105 13.08 5.68 4.25
C LEU A 105 12.26 6.33 5.38
N PHE A 106 11.62 7.46 5.10
CA PHE A 106 10.83 8.21 6.09
C PHE A 106 9.34 7.84 6.09
N HIS A 107 8.87 7.10 5.08
CA HIS A 107 7.47 6.68 4.98
C HIS A 107 6.99 5.90 6.22
N PRO A 108 7.64 4.78 6.63
CA PRO A 108 7.21 4.01 7.80
C PRO A 108 7.36 4.80 9.10
N VAL A 109 8.32 5.72 9.16
CA VAL A 109 8.53 6.60 10.32
C VAL A 109 7.35 7.55 10.49
N TYR A 110 6.99 8.27 9.43
CA TYR A 110 5.84 9.18 9.47
C TYR A 110 4.56 8.42 9.77
N PHE A 111 4.31 7.30 9.06
CA PHE A 111 3.13 6.46 9.25
C PHE A 111 2.98 6.03 10.72
N SER A 112 4.01 5.43 11.29
CA SER A 112 3.98 4.96 12.69
C SER A 112 3.73 6.10 13.68
N LEU A 113 4.47 7.20 13.54
CA LEU A 113 4.35 8.34 14.45
C LEU A 113 3.01 9.09 14.30
N ALA A 114 2.42 9.12 13.11
CA ALA A 114 1.14 9.76 12.84
C ALA A 114 0.01 9.15 13.67
N PHE A 115 -0.07 7.81 13.73
CA PHE A 115 -1.09 7.13 14.54
C PHE A 115 -0.87 7.32 16.03
N VAL A 116 0.38 7.22 16.48
CA VAL A 116 0.71 7.46 17.90
C VAL A 116 0.41 8.91 18.29
N ALA A 117 0.73 9.89 17.44
CA ALA A 117 0.41 11.29 17.69
C ALA A 117 -1.11 11.53 17.69
N ALA A 118 -1.85 10.96 16.73
CA ALA A 118 -3.29 11.10 16.65
C ALA A 118 -4.00 10.58 17.92
N THR A 119 -3.60 9.40 18.40
CA THR A 119 -4.18 8.82 19.62
C THR A 119 -3.81 9.61 20.87
N ALA A 120 -2.57 10.12 20.97
CA ALA A 120 -2.10 10.90 22.10
C ALA A 120 -2.77 12.29 22.22
N LEU A 121 -3.40 12.80 21.17
CA LEU A 121 -4.15 14.06 21.21
C LEU A 121 -5.49 13.96 21.95
N TYR A 122 -6.00 12.76 22.19
CA TYR A 122 -7.33 12.56 22.75
C TYR A 122 -7.27 11.69 24.01
N PRO A 123 -8.29 11.79 24.89
CA PRO A 123 -8.44 10.87 26.01
C PRO A 123 -8.54 9.42 25.53
N PRO A 124 -8.17 8.41 26.36
CA PRO A 124 -8.16 7.00 25.97
C PRO A 124 -9.45 6.50 25.34
N GLU A 125 -10.63 6.98 25.79
CA GLU A 125 -11.94 6.59 25.30
C GLU A 125 -12.20 7.04 23.85
N LYS A 126 -11.47 8.08 23.38
CA LYS A 126 -11.56 8.63 22.02
C LYS A 126 -10.36 8.29 21.14
N ALA A 127 -9.38 7.58 21.65
CA ALA A 127 -8.15 7.24 20.93
C ALA A 127 -8.43 6.46 19.64
N THR A 128 -9.34 5.47 19.68
CA THR A 128 -9.75 4.69 18.50
C THR A 128 -10.39 5.58 17.42
N GLN A 129 -11.23 6.55 17.82
CA GLN A 129 -11.83 7.48 16.85
C GLN A 129 -10.80 8.42 16.22
N ALA A 130 -9.80 8.86 17.01
CA ALA A 130 -8.71 9.69 16.50
C ALA A 130 -7.84 8.93 15.50
N SER A 131 -7.50 7.67 15.80
CA SER A 131 -6.80 6.77 14.88
C SER A 131 -7.58 6.56 13.58
N ALA A 132 -8.88 6.29 13.68
CA ALA A 132 -9.74 6.12 12.49
C ALA A 132 -9.78 7.38 11.61
N LYS A 133 -9.82 8.58 12.21
CA LYS A 133 -9.77 9.84 11.47
C LYS A 133 -8.41 10.08 10.80
N ALA A 134 -7.31 9.72 11.45
CA ALA A 134 -5.99 9.77 10.82
C ALA A 134 -5.92 8.78 9.62
N PHE A 135 -6.48 7.58 9.80
CA PHE A 135 -6.53 6.56 8.75
C PHE A 135 -7.33 6.98 7.50
N LEU A 136 -8.30 7.90 7.64
CA LEU A 136 -8.96 8.48 6.47
C LEU A 136 -7.97 9.16 5.52
N GLY A 137 -6.93 9.83 6.05
CA GLY A 137 -5.86 10.41 5.22
C GLY A 137 -5.15 9.35 4.39
N THR A 138 -4.77 8.22 5.01
CA THR A 138 -4.17 7.08 4.31
C THR A 138 -5.10 6.56 3.21
N SER A 139 -6.36 6.27 3.54
CA SER A 139 -7.33 5.74 2.58
C SER A 139 -7.58 6.70 1.42
N MET A 140 -7.70 8.00 1.70
CA MET A 140 -7.85 9.02 0.65
C MET A 140 -6.59 9.09 -0.23
N GLY A 141 -5.39 9.00 0.33
CA GLY A 141 -4.14 8.99 -0.43
C GLY A 141 -4.04 7.79 -1.38
N MET A 142 -4.42 6.61 -0.89
CA MET A 142 -4.42 5.38 -1.71
C MET A 142 -5.48 5.40 -2.81
N VAL A 143 -6.70 5.87 -2.49
CA VAL A 143 -7.84 5.82 -3.42
C VAL A 143 -7.84 6.98 -4.41
N LEU A 144 -7.57 8.21 -3.93
CA LEU A 144 -7.63 9.43 -4.73
C LEU A 144 -6.26 9.89 -5.23
N GLY A 145 -5.16 9.46 -4.59
CA GLY A 145 -3.82 9.90 -4.95
C GLY A 145 -3.47 9.60 -6.41
N ILE A 146 -3.73 8.39 -6.87
CA ILE A 146 -3.48 7.97 -8.26
C ILE A 146 -4.30 8.78 -9.26
N PRO A 147 -5.65 8.82 -9.17
CA PRO A 147 -6.43 9.54 -10.14
C PRO A 147 -6.19 11.07 -10.12
N ILE A 148 -5.96 11.66 -8.94
CA ILE A 148 -5.66 13.09 -8.85
C ILE A 148 -4.33 13.40 -9.54
N THR A 149 -3.26 12.64 -9.27
CA THR A 149 -1.96 12.86 -9.91
C THR A 149 -2.02 12.62 -11.41
N ALA A 150 -2.73 11.56 -11.86
CA ALA A 150 -2.96 11.28 -13.27
C ALA A 150 -3.70 12.44 -13.97
N TYR A 151 -4.79 12.92 -13.37
CA TYR A 151 -5.57 14.04 -13.88
C TYR A 151 -4.72 15.33 -13.98
N ILE A 152 -3.98 15.67 -12.92
CA ILE A 152 -3.13 16.86 -12.92
C ILE A 152 -2.03 16.75 -13.99
N ALA A 153 -1.40 15.59 -14.12
CA ALA A 153 -0.35 15.38 -15.11
C ALA A 153 -0.89 15.53 -16.55
N ASN A 154 -2.10 15.03 -16.80
CA ASN A 154 -2.72 15.08 -18.12
C ASN A 154 -3.26 16.46 -18.49
N GLN A 155 -3.87 17.18 -17.54
CA GLN A 155 -4.52 18.48 -17.82
C GLN A 155 -3.55 19.65 -17.74
N PHE A 156 -2.50 19.56 -16.95
CA PHE A 156 -1.56 20.64 -16.73
C PHE A 156 -0.14 20.26 -17.18
N SER A 157 0.58 19.47 -16.38
CA SER A 157 1.91 18.99 -16.74
C SER A 157 2.41 17.90 -15.76
N TYR A 158 3.47 17.20 -16.18
CA TYR A 158 4.24 16.31 -15.32
C TYR A 158 4.70 17.03 -14.03
N GLU A 159 5.24 18.23 -14.16
CA GLU A 159 5.73 19.05 -13.05
C GLU A 159 4.62 19.38 -12.06
N ALA A 160 3.43 19.74 -12.56
CA ALA A 160 2.27 20.08 -11.72
C ALA A 160 1.84 18.94 -10.82
N SER A 161 1.97 17.67 -11.27
CA SER A 161 1.65 16.50 -10.46
C SER A 161 2.58 16.35 -9.25
N PHE A 162 3.86 16.65 -9.41
CA PHE A 162 4.84 16.66 -8.31
C PHE A 162 4.70 17.89 -7.42
N TRP A 163 4.36 19.06 -7.98
CA TRP A 163 4.03 20.26 -7.21
C TRP A 163 2.85 20.02 -6.27
N PHE A 164 1.81 19.36 -6.76
CA PHE A 164 0.65 19.00 -5.94
C PHE A 164 1.06 18.21 -4.69
N THR A 165 1.87 17.18 -4.86
CA THR A 165 2.34 16.34 -3.75
C THR A 165 3.29 17.11 -2.82
N ALA A 166 4.15 17.95 -3.37
CA ALA A 166 5.05 18.82 -2.59
C ALA A 166 4.28 19.80 -1.72
N VAL A 167 3.27 20.47 -2.28
CA VAL A 167 2.42 21.43 -1.56
C VAL A 167 1.61 20.74 -0.46
N ALA A 168 1.00 19.59 -0.76
CA ALA A 168 0.24 18.83 0.23
C ALA A 168 1.10 18.44 1.45
N ASN A 169 2.30 17.90 1.22
CA ASN A 169 3.23 17.53 2.29
C ASN A 169 3.83 18.76 2.99
N GLY A 170 4.13 19.84 2.25
CA GLY A 170 4.62 21.09 2.81
C GLY A 170 3.61 21.74 3.77
N ILE A 171 2.33 21.86 3.36
CA ILE A 171 1.25 22.35 4.21
C ILE A 171 1.06 21.49 5.45
N ALA A 172 1.08 20.16 5.29
CA ALA A 172 0.98 19.23 6.40
C ALA A 172 2.17 19.38 7.38
N GLY A 173 3.40 19.51 6.84
CA GLY A 173 4.61 19.72 7.64
C GLY A 173 4.58 21.03 8.44
N ILE A 174 4.19 22.13 7.81
CA ILE A 174 3.99 23.43 8.45
C ILE A 174 2.90 23.34 9.52
N GLY A 175 1.77 22.71 9.20
CA GLY A 175 0.68 22.52 10.14
C GLY A 175 1.08 21.71 11.37
N ILE A 176 1.84 20.64 11.21
CA ILE A 176 2.38 19.84 12.33
C ILE A 176 3.37 20.67 13.16
N LEU A 177 4.27 21.40 12.50
CA LEU A 177 5.26 22.23 13.16
C LEU A 177 4.63 23.24 14.13
N PHE A 178 3.54 23.89 13.73
CA PHE A 178 2.92 24.94 14.53
C PHE A 178 1.76 24.44 15.43
N MET A 179 1.06 23.37 15.00
CA MET A 179 -0.17 22.97 15.69
C MET A 179 -0.04 21.71 16.56
N LEU A 180 0.95 20.82 16.28
CA LEU A 180 1.14 19.63 17.09
C LEU A 180 1.86 20.01 18.39
N PRO A 181 1.30 19.73 19.58
CA PRO A 181 2.01 19.94 20.82
C PRO A 181 3.23 19.01 20.94
N ASP A 182 4.26 19.47 21.63
CA ASP A 182 5.38 18.60 21.99
C ASP A 182 4.88 17.51 22.93
N THR A 183 5.05 16.26 22.53
CA THR A 183 4.66 15.10 23.33
C THR A 183 5.93 14.40 23.83
N PRO A 184 5.96 13.99 25.12
CA PRO A 184 7.06 13.18 25.64
C PRO A 184 7.26 11.91 24.81
N GLN A 185 8.48 11.38 24.82
CA GLN A 185 8.79 10.10 24.20
C GLN A 185 7.91 9.01 24.83
N ALA A 186 7.27 8.19 24.01
CA ALA A 186 6.56 7.03 24.51
C ALA A 186 7.58 6.02 25.09
N GLU A 187 7.22 5.39 26.21
CA GLU A 187 8.03 4.32 26.81
C GLU A 187 8.36 3.24 25.78
N MET A 188 9.62 2.82 25.73
CA MET A 188 10.07 1.78 24.83
C MET A 188 9.38 0.45 25.16
N PHE A 189 8.57 -0.05 24.25
CA PHE A 189 7.98 -1.38 24.39
C PHE A 189 9.06 -2.45 24.57
N SER A 190 8.84 -3.38 25.50
CA SER A 190 9.74 -4.52 25.71
C SER A 190 9.75 -5.45 24.49
N TYR A 191 10.77 -5.31 23.63
CA TYR A 191 10.95 -6.09 22.41
C TYR A 191 10.99 -7.59 22.65
N ARG A 192 11.48 -8.04 23.80
CA ARG A 192 11.69 -9.46 24.11
C ARG A 192 10.40 -10.28 24.13
N LYS A 193 9.29 -9.71 24.63
CA LYS A 193 7.98 -10.37 24.62
C LYS A 193 7.36 -10.43 23.23
N GLN A 194 7.63 -9.44 22.40
CA GLN A 194 7.07 -9.36 21.06
C GLN A 194 7.76 -10.32 20.08
N LEU A 195 9.05 -10.59 20.23
CA LEU A 195 9.79 -11.52 19.38
C LEU A 195 9.30 -12.96 19.49
N GLY A 196 8.58 -13.34 20.56
CA GLY A 196 8.03 -14.67 20.74
C GLY A 196 7.09 -15.12 19.61
N ILE A 197 6.35 -14.19 18.97
CA ILE A 197 5.44 -14.52 17.88
C ILE A 197 6.16 -15.02 16.63
N LEU A 198 7.43 -14.66 16.42
CA LEU A 198 8.22 -15.08 15.26
C LEU A 198 8.49 -16.60 15.25
N ARG A 199 8.29 -17.31 16.36
CA ARG A 199 8.41 -18.75 16.44
C ARG A 199 7.19 -19.50 15.91
N LYS A 200 6.09 -18.78 15.62
CA LYS A 200 4.83 -19.40 15.16
C LYS A 200 4.86 -19.64 13.65
N ILE A 201 4.90 -20.89 13.22
CA ILE A 201 4.80 -21.27 11.80
C ILE A 201 3.52 -20.70 11.14
N PRO A 202 2.32 -20.77 11.78
CA PRO A 202 1.11 -20.19 11.20
C PRO A 202 1.21 -18.70 10.92
N LEU A 203 1.97 -17.93 11.72
CA LEU A 203 2.20 -16.51 11.47
C LEU A 203 2.97 -16.31 10.15
N TRP A 204 4.01 -17.10 9.89
CA TRP A 204 4.79 -16.99 8.67
C TRP A 204 3.99 -17.40 7.43
N LEU A 205 3.09 -18.38 7.54
CA LEU A 205 2.15 -18.72 6.47
C LEU A 205 1.17 -17.57 6.19
N ASN A 206 0.71 -16.90 7.23
CA ASN A 206 -0.17 -15.72 7.07
C ASN A 206 0.59 -14.53 6.48
N ILE A 207 1.83 -14.30 6.90
CA ILE A 207 2.71 -13.27 6.31
C ILE A 207 2.98 -13.59 4.84
N GLY A 208 3.32 -14.83 4.50
CA GLY A 208 3.51 -15.27 3.12
C GLY A 208 2.27 -15.05 2.27
N ALA A 209 1.08 -15.40 2.80
CA ALA A 209 -0.19 -15.13 2.13
C ALA A 209 -0.40 -13.64 1.87
N ALA A 210 -0.16 -12.78 2.87
CA ALA A 210 -0.27 -11.33 2.74
C ALA A 210 0.71 -10.79 1.69
N THR A 211 1.98 -11.23 1.73
CA THR A 211 3.01 -10.86 0.75
C THR A 211 2.58 -11.22 -0.68
N PHE A 212 2.09 -12.44 -0.89
CA PHE A 212 1.70 -12.88 -2.23
C PHE A 212 0.36 -12.29 -2.69
N ILE A 213 -0.59 -11.97 -1.79
CA ILE A 213 -1.77 -11.19 -2.14
C ILE A 213 -1.34 -9.82 -2.68
N PHE A 214 -0.43 -9.12 -1.99
CA PHE A 214 0.05 -7.83 -2.44
C PHE A 214 0.91 -7.93 -3.71
N ALA A 215 1.70 -8.98 -3.86
CA ALA A 215 2.43 -9.23 -5.10
C ALA A 215 1.46 -9.46 -6.28
N ALA A 216 0.38 -10.23 -6.10
CA ALA A 216 -0.67 -10.40 -7.10
C ALA A 216 -1.35 -9.06 -7.43
N MET A 217 -1.69 -8.26 -6.44
CA MET A 217 -2.31 -6.96 -6.62
C MET A 217 -1.42 -6.01 -7.41
N PHE A 218 -0.18 -5.85 -7.01
CA PHE A 218 0.72 -4.83 -7.55
C PHE A 218 1.47 -5.24 -8.81
N SER A 219 1.49 -6.52 -9.18
CA SER A 219 1.96 -6.93 -10.51
C SER A 219 1.08 -6.41 -11.65
N VAL A 220 -0.20 -6.15 -11.38
CA VAL A 220 -1.16 -5.58 -12.33
C VAL A 220 -1.36 -4.08 -12.10
N TYR A 221 -1.61 -3.71 -10.85
CA TYR A 221 -1.98 -2.34 -10.50
C TYR A 221 -0.87 -1.32 -10.74
N SER A 222 0.40 -1.70 -10.55
CA SER A 222 1.54 -0.82 -10.83
C SER A 222 1.60 -0.34 -12.27
N TYR A 223 0.97 -1.05 -13.18
CA TYR A 223 0.94 -0.75 -14.60
C TYR A 223 -0.47 -0.45 -15.12
N SER A 224 -1.41 -0.14 -14.22
CA SER A 224 -2.84 -0.03 -14.53
C SER A 224 -3.15 1.05 -15.58
N ALA A 225 -2.53 2.22 -15.48
CA ALA A 225 -2.73 3.30 -16.45
C ALA A 225 -2.21 2.90 -17.83
N GLU A 226 -1.02 2.30 -17.91
CA GLU A 226 -0.40 1.82 -19.14
C GLU A 226 -1.19 0.63 -19.73
N TYR A 227 -1.61 -0.31 -18.87
CA TYR A 227 -2.44 -1.45 -19.26
C TYR A 227 -3.74 -1.01 -19.93
N LEU A 228 -4.46 -0.06 -19.31
CA LEU A 228 -5.68 0.48 -19.86
C LEU A 228 -5.42 1.20 -21.19
N GLY A 229 -4.38 2.05 -21.24
CA GLY A 229 -4.03 2.80 -22.45
C GLY A 229 -3.76 1.89 -23.65
N GLN A 230 -2.93 0.86 -23.47
CA GLN A 230 -2.55 -0.05 -24.55
C GLN A 230 -3.68 -0.99 -24.99
N ASN A 231 -4.52 -1.48 -24.05
CA ASN A 231 -5.56 -2.45 -24.37
C ASN A 231 -6.88 -1.83 -24.81
N THR A 232 -7.22 -0.63 -24.35
CA THR A 232 -8.51 0.01 -24.69
C THR A 232 -8.39 1.08 -25.75
N GLY A 233 -7.20 1.68 -25.95
CA GLY A 233 -7.01 2.84 -26.81
C GLY A 233 -7.75 4.11 -26.32
N MET A 234 -8.25 4.10 -25.08
CA MET A 234 -8.97 5.24 -24.49
C MET A 234 -8.03 6.41 -24.21
N SER A 235 -8.57 7.62 -24.23
CA SER A 235 -7.81 8.82 -23.90
C SER A 235 -7.34 8.81 -22.43
N ARG A 236 -6.27 9.54 -22.14
CA ARG A 236 -5.71 9.66 -20.78
C ARG A 236 -6.72 10.20 -19.77
N ASP A 237 -7.63 11.08 -20.18
CA ASP A 237 -8.70 11.61 -19.32
C ASP A 237 -9.70 10.52 -18.92
N VAL A 238 -10.10 9.68 -19.89
CA VAL A 238 -10.98 8.53 -19.64
C VAL A 238 -10.29 7.53 -18.70
N ILE A 239 -9.01 7.27 -18.89
CA ILE A 239 -8.22 6.39 -18.01
C ILE A 239 -8.15 6.97 -16.59
N SER A 240 -7.89 8.28 -16.45
CA SER A 240 -7.89 8.95 -15.14
C SER A 240 -9.25 8.82 -14.45
N PHE A 241 -10.36 8.99 -15.19
CA PHE A 241 -11.71 8.78 -14.68
C PHE A 241 -11.94 7.32 -14.24
N LEU A 242 -11.52 6.34 -15.03
CA LEU A 242 -11.62 4.91 -14.68
C LEU A 242 -10.82 4.57 -13.41
N LEU A 243 -9.67 5.22 -13.18
CA LEU A 243 -8.91 5.06 -11.93
C LEU A 243 -9.62 5.68 -10.71
N ILE A 244 -10.41 6.75 -10.89
CA ILE A 244 -11.30 7.26 -9.83
C ILE A 244 -12.38 6.20 -9.50
N ILE A 245 -13.01 5.64 -10.53
CA ILE A 245 -14.03 4.60 -10.37
C ILE A 245 -13.46 3.35 -9.71
N PHE A 246 -12.24 2.93 -10.08
CA PHE A 246 -11.49 1.88 -9.39
C PHE A 246 -11.37 2.17 -7.88
N GLY A 247 -11.00 3.39 -7.52
CA GLY A 247 -10.90 3.83 -6.12
C GLY A 247 -12.24 3.76 -5.38
N ILE A 248 -13.34 4.22 -6.01
CA ILE A 248 -14.70 4.13 -5.45
C ILE A 248 -15.09 2.66 -5.24
N GLY A 249 -14.88 1.81 -6.24
CA GLY A 249 -15.06 0.36 -6.11
C GLY A 249 -14.27 -0.20 -4.93
N GLY A 250 -13.01 0.24 -4.78
CA GLY A 250 -12.14 -0.14 -3.68
C GLY A 250 -12.67 0.20 -2.29
N MET A 251 -13.28 1.37 -2.12
CA MET A 251 -13.91 1.75 -0.84
C MET A 251 -15.05 0.79 -0.48
N LEU A 252 -15.90 0.46 -1.44
CA LEU A 252 -16.99 -0.51 -1.27
C LEU A 252 -16.45 -1.91 -0.96
N GLY A 253 -15.40 -2.33 -1.67
CA GLY A 253 -14.73 -3.59 -1.46
C GLY A 253 -14.14 -3.73 -0.05
N ASN A 254 -13.50 -2.70 0.46
CA ASN A 254 -12.96 -2.66 1.83
C ASN A 254 -14.06 -2.82 2.89
N LEU A 255 -15.19 -2.12 2.74
CA LEU A 255 -16.33 -2.24 3.66
C LEU A 255 -16.89 -3.67 3.65
N LEU A 256 -17.07 -4.24 2.47
CA LEU A 256 -17.55 -5.61 2.31
C LEU A 256 -16.58 -6.63 2.90
N ALA A 257 -15.28 -6.48 2.61
CA ALA A 257 -14.25 -7.37 3.14
C ALA A 257 -14.17 -7.33 4.66
N GLY A 258 -14.25 -6.15 5.27
CA GLY A 258 -14.29 -6.02 6.73
C GLY A 258 -15.46 -6.78 7.35
N LYS A 259 -16.66 -6.67 6.76
CA LYS A 259 -17.84 -7.43 7.20
C LYS A 259 -17.66 -8.95 7.00
N LEU A 260 -17.20 -9.37 5.83
CA LEU A 260 -17.01 -10.79 5.51
C LEU A 260 -15.90 -11.43 6.36
N MET A 261 -14.82 -10.73 6.64
CA MET A 261 -13.75 -11.18 7.54
C MET A 261 -14.24 -11.34 8.98
N GLY A 262 -15.17 -10.50 9.41
CA GLY A 262 -15.83 -10.64 10.71
C GLY A 262 -16.73 -11.88 10.80
N LEU A 263 -17.45 -12.20 9.72
CA LEU A 263 -18.43 -13.31 9.69
C LEU A 263 -17.79 -14.67 9.35
N HIS A 264 -16.95 -14.71 8.31
CA HIS A 264 -16.45 -15.95 7.71
C HIS A 264 -14.96 -15.83 7.33
N LYS A 265 -14.11 -15.55 8.31
CA LYS A 265 -12.69 -15.24 8.15
C LYS A 265 -11.93 -16.18 7.18
N VAL A 266 -11.98 -17.50 7.45
CA VAL A 266 -11.24 -18.50 6.64
C VAL A 266 -11.77 -18.58 5.22
N ARG A 267 -13.08 -18.56 5.05
CA ARG A 267 -13.69 -18.59 3.70
C ARG A 267 -13.30 -17.34 2.93
N THR A 268 -13.42 -16.17 3.55
CA THR A 268 -13.07 -14.89 2.89
C THR A 268 -11.61 -14.86 2.48
N ALA A 269 -10.69 -15.31 3.34
CA ALA A 269 -9.26 -15.37 3.02
C ALA A 269 -8.97 -16.32 1.84
N LEU A 270 -9.62 -17.50 1.78
CA LEU A 270 -9.46 -18.46 0.68
C LEU A 270 -10.08 -17.94 -0.64
N PHE A 271 -11.26 -17.33 -0.58
CA PHE A 271 -11.94 -16.87 -1.79
C PHE A 271 -11.31 -15.60 -2.37
N HIS A 272 -10.68 -14.75 -1.56
CA HIS A 272 -10.11 -13.49 -2.04
C HIS A 272 -9.11 -13.67 -3.20
N PRO A 273 -8.03 -14.50 -3.11
CA PRO A 273 -7.11 -14.69 -4.23
C PRO A 273 -7.77 -15.34 -5.46
N VAL A 274 -8.79 -16.19 -5.26
CA VAL A 274 -9.56 -16.80 -6.36
C VAL A 274 -10.34 -15.73 -7.13
N VAL A 275 -11.07 -14.87 -6.40
CA VAL A 275 -11.84 -13.78 -7.01
C VAL A 275 -10.91 -12.75 -7.65
N LEU A 276 -9.76 -12.46 -7.02
CA LEU A 276 -8.74 -11.59 -7.60
C LEU A 276 -8.21 -12.14 -8.93
N GLY A 277 -7.88 -13.44 -8.99
CA GLY A 277 -7.50 -14.11 -10.23
C GLY A 277 -8.62 -14.06 -11.28
N GLY A 278 -9.87 -14.26 -10.87
CA GLY A 278 -11.04 -14.11 -11.75
C GLY A 278 -11.16 -12.71 -12.34
N THR A 279 -10.87 -11.65 -11.57
CA THR A 279 -10.87 -10.28 -12.13
C THR A 279 -9.78 -10.07 -13.16
N TYR A 280 -8.63 -10.76 -13.04
CA TYR A 280 -7.56 -10.68 -14.06
C TYR A 280 -7.97 -11.36 -15.37
N LEU A 281 -8.74 -12.45 -15.30
CA LEU A 281 -9.32 -13.08 -16.50
C LEU A 281 -10.36 -12.16 -17.16
N LEU A 282 -11.15 -11.42 -16.37
CA LEU A 282 -12.07 -10.40 -16.92
C LEU A 282 -11.29 -9.24 -17.56
N LEU A 283 -10.20 -8.80 -16.93
CA LEU A 283 -9.32 -7.75 -17.49
C LEU A 283 -8.68 -8.19 -18.80
N TYR A 284 -8.36 -9.47 -18.98
CA TYR A 284 -7.84 -9.99 -20.25
C TYR A 284 -8.80 -9.75 -21.42
N GLY A 285 -10.11 -9.81 -21.15
CA GLY A 285 -11.17 -9.56 -22.14
C GLY A 285 -11.55 -8.09 -22.30
N ILE A 286 -10.82 -7.15 -21.67
CA ILE A 286 -11.13 -5.71 -21.76
C ILE A 286 -10.96 -5.22 -23.22
N SER A 287 -11.85 -4.37 -23.64
CA SER A 287 -11.87 -3.83 -25.01
C SER A 287 -11.98 -2.30 -25.00
N SER A 288 -12.02 -1.68 -26.18
CA SER A 288 -12.28 -0.25 -26.35
C SER A 288 -13.69 0.20 -25.93
N SER A 289 -14.59 -0.75 -25.64
CA SER A 289 -15.96 -0.45 -25.20
C SER A 289 -15.98 0.08 -23.76
N PHE A 290 -16.41 1.33 -23.58
CA PHE A 290 -16.37 2.03 -22.30
C PHE A 290 -17.23 1.36 -21.20
N ILE A 291 -18.46 0.96 -21.50
CA ILE A 291 -19.41 0.43 -20.50
C ILE A 291 -18.93 -0.89 -19.88
N PRO A 292 -18.57 -1.93 -20.64
CA PRO A 292 -18.01 -3.15 -20.08
C PRO A 292 -16.75 -2.90 -19.26
N THR A 293 -15.84 -2.05 -19.77
CA THR A 293 -14.62 -1.66 -19.07
C THR A 293 -14.91 -1.02 -17.72
N LEU A 294 -15.87 -0.11 -17.66
CA LEU A 294 -16.30 0.55 -16.42
C LEU A 294 -16.72 -0.47 -15.35
N PHE A 295 -17.55 -1.45 -15.70
CA PHE A 295 -17.99 -2.50 -14.77
C PHE A 295 -16.82 -3.35 -14.27
N ILE A 296 -15.92 -3.76 -15.19
CA ILE A 296 -14.75 -4.56 -14.82
C ILE A 296 -13.83 -3.77 -13.86
N ILE A 297 -13.65 -2.48 -14.09
CA ILE A 297 -12.82 -1.61 -13.24
C ILE A 297 -13.42 -1.45 -11.84
N ILE A 298 -14.75 -1.31 -11.70
CA ILE A 298 -15.40 -1.28 -10.39
C ILE A 298 -15.15 -2.58 -9.63
N VAL A 299 -15.36 -3.72 -10.27
CA VAL A 299 -15.15 -5.05 -9.68
C VAL A 299 -13.68 -5.24 -9.30
N TRP A 300 -12.76 -4.89 -10.20
CA TRP A 300 -11.33 -4.98 -9.94
C TRP A 300 -10.92 -4.10 -8.76
N GLY A 301 -11.37 -2.84 -8.71
CA GLY A 301 -11.12 -1.94 -7.60
C GLY A 301 -11.61 -2.51 -6.26
N ALA A 302 -12.84 -3.04 -6.24
CA ALA A 302 -13.42 -3.65 -5.04
C ALA A 302 -12.61 -4.85 -4.55
N VAL A 303 -12.26 -5.77 -5.44
CA VAL A 303 -11.52 -6.99 -5.09
C VAL A 303 -10.07 -6.66 -4.75
N HIS A 304 -9.40 -5.80 -5.53
CA HIS A 304 -8.03 -5.37 -5.28
C HIS A 304 -7.90 -4.75 -3.88
N THR A 305 -8.65 -3.69 -3.62
CA THR A 305 -8.49 -2.94 -2.37
C THR A 305 -8.92 -3.75 -1.14
N SER A 306 -9.89 -4.68 -1.29
CA SER A 306 -10.29 -5.60 -0.21
C SER A 306 -9.14 -6.47 0.29
N GLY A 307 -8.12 -6.72 -0.53
CA GLY A 307 -6.91 -7.45 -0.15
C GLY A 307 -6.15 -6.81 1.02
N LEU A 308 -6.22 -5.48 1.16
CA LEU A 308 -5.63 -4.76 2.31
C LEU A 308 -6.21 -5.27 3.63
N ILE A 309 -7.54 -5.28 3.73
CA ILE A 309 -8.26 -5.68 4.95
C ILE A 309 -8.13 -7.19 5.19
N VAL A 310 -8.25 -8.00 4.13
CA VAL A 310 -8.12 -9.46 4.22
C VAL A 310 -6.74 -9.84 4.74
N ALA A 311 -5.68 -9.32 4.15
CA ALA A 311 -4.30 -9.62 4.54
C ALA A 311 -3.98 -9.12 5.96
N GLN A 312 -4.42 -7.91 6.32
CA GLN A 312 -4.17 -7.33 7.64
C GLN A 312 -4.82 -8.14 8.75
N ILE A 313 -6.13 -8.41 8.64
CA ILE A 313 -6.86 -9.18 9.65
C ILE A 313 -6.30 -10.60 9.76
N TRP A 314 -5.91 -11.21 8.62
CA TRP A 314 -5.36 -12.56 8.57
C TRP A 314 -4.03 -12.67 9.31
N VAL A 315 -3.14 -11.68 9.19
CA VAL A 315 -1.85 -11.65 9.92
C VAL A 315 -2.04 -11.37 11.41
N ILE A 316 -2.83 -10.33 11.75
CA ILE A 316 -2.98 -9.88 13.14
C ILE A 316 -3.70 -10.93 14.00
N ASP A 317 -4.64 -11.69 13.42
CA ASP A 317 -5.39 -12.71 14.14
C ASP A 317 -4.52 -13.83 14.71
N GLU A 318 -3.36 -14.10 14.11
CA GLU A 318 -2.42 -15.13 14.57
C GLU A 318 -1.47 -14.62 15.67
N ALA A 319 -1.40 -13.32 15.90
CA ALA A 319 -0.46 -12.70 16.83
C ALA A 319 -1.14 -11.69 17.77
N LYS A 320 -2.27 -12.10 18.35
CA LYS A 320 -3.10 -11.28 19.25
C LYS A 320 -2.36 -10.82 20.51
N GLU A 321 -1.33 -11.56 20.93
CA GLU A 321 -0.48 -11.22 22.07
C GLU A 321 0.52 -10.08 21.78
N ALA A 322 0.79 -9.77 20.51
CA ALA A 322 1.68 -8.70 20.08
C ALA A 322 1.14 -7.99 18.82
N PRO A 323 -0.06 -7.38 18.87
CA PRO A 323 -0.73 -6.85 17.67
C PRO A 323 0.03 -5.71 17.02
N ALA A 324 0.72 -4.86 17.79
CA ALA A 324 1.53 -3.76 17.26
C ALA A 324 2.73 -4.28 16.45
N PHE A 325 3.42 -5.30 16.94
CA PHE A 325 4.54 -5.92 16.25
C PHE A 325 4.08 -6.72 15.03
N ALA A 326 2.97 -7.45 15.13
CA ALA A 326 2.36 -8.14 14.00
C ALA A 326 1.95 -7.17 12.87
N ASN A 327 1.42 -5.99 13.22
CA ASN A 327 1.09 -4.96 12.24
C ASN A 327 2.35 -4.35 11.59
N SER A 328 3.44 -4.20 12.34
CA SER A 328 4.73 -3.76 11.78
C SER A 328 5.28 -4.79 10.79
N LEU A 329 5.24 -6.08 11.12
CA LEU A 329 5.60 -7.16 10.21
C LEU A 329 4.71 -7.15 8.97
N TYR A 330 3.38 -7.02 9.15
CA TYR A 330 2.45 -6.90 8.05
C TYR A 330 2.87 -5.79 7.08
N ILE A 331 3.10 -4.57 7.58
CA ILE A 331 3.50 -3.43 6.74
C ILE A 331 4.79 -3.72 5.96
N SER A 332 5.81 -4.27 6.61
CA SER A 332 7.08 -4.60 5.95
C SER A 332 6.89 -5.64 4.84
N PHE A 333 6.16 -6.71 5.14
CA PHE A 333 5.98 -7.81 4.21
C PHE A 333 4.99 -7.53 3.07
N ILE A 334 3.98 -6.68 3.28
CA ILE A 334 3.15 -6.22 2.15
C ILE A 334 3.93 -5.32 1.21
N ASN A 335 4.82 -4.48 1.71
CA ASN A 335 5.71 -3.68 0.87
C ASN A 335 6.72 -4.55 0.12
N LEU A 336 7.21 -5.64 0.73
CA LEU A 336 7.95 -6.66 -0.01
C LEU A 336 7.09 -7.27 -1.13
N GLY A 337 5.81 -7.54 -0.85
CA GLY A 337 4.85 -8.01 -1.86
C GLY A 337 4.66 -6.99 -3.00
N VAL A 338 4.48 -5.71 -2.68
CA VAL A 338 4.41 -4.62 -3.69
C VAL A 338 5.66 -4.62 -4.56
N SER A 339 6.85 -4.71 -3.96
CA SER A 339 8.11 -4.74 -4.69
C SER A 339 8.22 -5.96 -5.61
N LEU A 340 7.99 -7.16 -5.06
CA LEU A 340 8.04 -8.41 -5.83
C LEU A 340 7.03 -8.41 -6.98
N GLY A 341 5.80 -7.98 -6.72
CA GLY A 341 4.74 -7.91 -7.72
C GLY A 341 5.09 -6.94 -8.84
N SER A 342 5.51 -5.73 -8.50
CA SER A 342 5.86 -4.70 -9.47
C SER A 342 7.07 -5.13 -10.33
N LEU A 343 8.13 -5.70 -9.73
CA LEU A 343 9.28 -6.23 -10.48
C LEU A 343 8.89 -7.40 -11.39
N ALA A 344 8.14 -8.36 -10.88
CA ALA A 344 7.68 -9.49 -11.67
C ALA A 344 6.75 -9.05 -12.79
N GLY A 345 5.82 -8.13 -12.53
CA GLY A 345 4.96 -7.53 -13.56
C GLY A 345 5.79 -6.94 -14.70
N GLY A 346 6.82 -6.14 -14.39
CA GLY A 346 7.75 -5.59 -15.39
C GLY A 346 8.50 -6.68 -16.17
N TRP A 347 8.95 -7.74 -15.49
CA TRP A 347 9.63 -8.86 -16.14
C TRP A 347 8.70 -9.63 -17.11
N PHE A 348 7.44 -9.85 -16.71
CA PHE A 348 6.44 -10.48 -17.60
C PHE A 348 6.08 -9.57 -18.77
N ILE A 349 5.98 -8.23 -18.57
CA ILE A 349 5.76 -7.26 -19.66
C ILE A 349 6.89 -7.37 -20.70
N ALA A 350 8.13 -7.43 -20.27
CA ALA A 350 9.27 -7.51 -21.18
C ALA A 350 9.27 -8.77 -22.05
N ARG A 351 8.56 -9.85 -21.66
CA ARG A 351 8.49 -11.13 -22.37
C ARG A 351 7.18 -11.37 -23.11
N ALA A 352 6.07 -10.91 -22.56
CA ALA A 352 4.72 -11.23 -23.05
C ALA A 352 3.86 -9.98 -23.32
N GLY A 353 4.48 -8.79 -23.37
CA GLY A 353 3.75 -7.53 -23.52
C GLY A 353 2.96 -7.17 -22.25
N ILE A 354 2.16 -6.12 -22.34
CA ILE A 354 1.44 -5.55 -21.17
C ILE A 354 0.49 -6.55 -20.50
N GLN A 355 -0.07 -7.48 -21.25
CA GLN A 355 -0.93 -8.56 -20.74
C GLN A 355 -0.16 -9.55 -19.84
N GLY A 356 1.16 -9.58 -19.93
CA GLY A 356 2.02 -10.36 -19.03
C GLY A 356 1.80 -10.03 -17.55
N THR A 357 1.38 -8.82 -17.23
CA THR A 357 1.04 -8.41 -15.86
C THR A 357 -0.04 -9.29 -15.24
N LEU A 358 -1.04 -9.68 -16.01
CA LEU A 358 -2.15 -10.52 -15.55
C LEU A 358 -1.68 -11.94 -15.21
N TRP A 359 -0.78 -12.51 -16.01
CA TRP A 359 -0.18 -13.81 -15.74
C TRP A 359 0.68 -13.79 -14.46
N SER A 360 1.44 -12.72 -14.26
CA SER A 360 2.17 -12.48 -13.02
C SER A 360 1.21 -12.41 -11.82
N GLY A 361 0.10 -11.67 -11.96
CA GLY A 361 -0.94 -11.57 -10.93
C GLY A 361 -1.56 -12.92 -10.58
N LEU A 362 -1.89 -13.73 -11.57
CA LEU A 362 -2.42 -15.09 -11.39
C LEU A 362 -1.42 -16.01 -10.69
N PHE A 363 -0.13 -15.94 -11.06
CA PHE A 363 0.93 -16.70 -10.41
C PHE A 363 1.02 -16.41 -8.91
N PHE A 364 1.06 -15.14 -8.53
CA PHE A 364 1.12 -14.77 -7.11
C PHE A 364 -0.19 -15.05 -6.36
N ALA A 365 -1.36 -14.94 -7.01
CA ALA A 365 -2.63 -15.34 -6.42
C ALA A 365 -2.66 -16.84 -6.07
N MET A 366 -2.08 -17.69 -6.93
CA MET A 366 -1.91 -19.12 -6.63
C MET A 366 -0.97 -19.35 -5.44
N LEU A 367 0.15 -18.65 -5.34
CA LEU A 367 1.05 -18.76 -4.19
C LEU A 367 0.37 -18.30 -2.89
N ALA A 368 -0.45 -17.26 -2.93
CA ALA A 368 -1.26 -16.83 -1.79
C ALA A 368 -2.23 -17.95 -1.34
N LEU A 369 -2.91 -18.61 -2.29
CA LEU A 369 -3.80 -19.75 -2.01
C LEU A 369 -3.05 -20.92 -1.37
N VAL A 370 -1.84 -21.22 -1.84
CA VAL A 370 -1.00 -22.28 -1.25
C VAL A 370 -0.67 -21.94 0.21
N CYS A 371 -0.27 -20.70 0.51
CA CYS A 371 0.02 -20.28 1.88
C CYS A 371 -1.21 -20.36 2.79
N ILE A 372 -2.38 -19.87 2.32
CA ILE A 372 -3.63 -19.91 3.09
C ILE A 372 -4.09 -21.34 3.29
N GLY A 373 -4.06 -22.15 2.24
CA GLY A 373 -4.43 -23.57 2.30
C GLY A 373 -3.54 -24.35 3.27
N SER A 374 -2.23 -24.16 3.20
CA SER A 374 -1.26 -24.76 4.12
C SER A 374 -1.55 -24.40 5.58
N LYS A 375 -1.88 -23.12 5.86
CA LYS A 375 -2.25 -22.68 7.20
C LYS A 375 -3.54 -23.35 7.71
N VAL A 376 -4.53 -23.51 6.84
CA VAL A 376 -5.81 -24.14 7.21
C VAL A 376 -5.64 -25.64 7.48
N ILE A 377 -4.73 -26.31 6.75
CA ILE A 377 -4.46 -27.75 6.89
C ILE A 377 -3.50 -28.02 8.05
N TYR A 378 -2.58 -27.10 8.38
CA TYR A 378 -1.54 -27.28 9.40
C TYR A 378 -2.03 -27.83 10.75
N PRO A 379 -3.12 -27.34 11.38
CA PRO A 379 -3.61 -27.87 12.64
C PRO A 379 -4.12 -29.32 12.55
N ARG A 380 -4.63 -29.74 11.38
CA ARG A 380 -5.12 -31.08 11.15
C ARG A 380 -3.97 -32.07 11.08
N ILE A 381 -2.89 -31.70 10.41
CA ILE A 381 -1.67 -32.53 10.31
C ILE A 381 -1.02 -32.66 11.70
N PHE A 382 -0.88 -31.59 12.45
CA PHE A 382 -0.23 -31.59 13.77
C PHE A 382 -1.00 -32.43 14.81
N ARG A 383 -2.35 -32.39 14.79
CA ARG A 383 -3.18 -33.26 15.64
C ARG A 383 -3.01 -34.73 15.28
N LYS A 384 -2.90 -35.06 13.99
CA LYS A 384 -2.71 -36.45 13.55
C LYS A 384 -1.35 -37.01 14.02
N TYR A 385 -0.28 -36.23 13.92
CA TYR A 385 1.04 -36.65 14.42
C TYR A 385 1.07 -36.80 15.94
N LYS A 386 0.49 -35.88 16.70
CA LYS A 386 0.43 -35.98 18.17
C LYS A 386 -0.38 -37.18 18.67
N ASN A 387 -1.42 -37.58 17.96
CA ASN A 387 -2.21 -38.77 18.28
C ASN A 387 -1.45 -40.08 17.94
N LEU A 388 -0.55 -40.06 16.96
CA LEU A 388 0.31 -41.20 16.63
C LEU A 388 1.47 -41.37 17.63
N GLU A 389 2.02 -40.28 18.18
CA GLU A 389 3.04 -40.31 19.23
C GLU A 389 2.47 -40.79 20.61
N VAL A 390 1.18 -40.62 20.85
CA VAL A 390 0.52 -41.09 22.09
C VAL A 390 0.09 -42.56 21.97
N GLN A 391 0.08 -43.15 20.78
CA GLN A 391 -0.28 -44.56 20.54
C GLN A 391 0.92 -45.52 20.41
N ASN A 392 2.15 -44.97 20.38
CA ASN A 392 3.42 -45.69 20.44
C ASN A 392 4.07 -45.47 21.81
#